data_18f4b106fef0aa4f60ec8f6db6f713eb
#
_entry.id   18f4b106fef0aa4f60ec8f6db6f713eb
#
_cell.length_a   1.000
_cell.length_b   1.000
_cell.length_c   1.000
_cell.angle_alpha   90.00
_cell.angle_beta   90.00
_cell.angle_gamma   90.00
#
_symmetry.space_group_name_H-M   'P 1'
#
loop_
_entity.id
_entity.type
_entity.pdbx_description
1 polymer ?
#
loop_
_entity_poly.entity_id
_entity_poly.type
_entity_poly.pdbx_seq_one_letter_code
_entity_poly.pdbx_strand_id
1 'polypeptide(L)'
;MNPNPARPVLRFERRLRHSPEKVWQAVTDPAHLKHWFPVEFQAEQRIGAPITFVFPGAEAPPGSGEILEFDPPRVFAFTWKDANPQDTAVLRFELVPEDEGCLLVFTHALGGPGDLLATARHAAGWDGCLDVMEGVLAGHAVESTRKDWFLRAEHYVEEFGIATGECAAMADGFLIRVQRDLIHPKEKVWAQLTEDDPAVLGAAPPLRATHGYQPAGLVTELAAPDTLAYTWLHEDAPAGVVRWQLTPQSFGSLLTVTQTIPAELAELRAVTLAAWQTHLELFFAALFGDIRCPWPTDRTEQLRRRYATSLES
;
A
#
# COMPACT_ATOMS: atom_id res chain seq x y z
N MET A 1 -9.64 27.92 5.46
CA MET A 1 -9.21 26.75 6.24
C MET A 1 -9.54 25.53 5.39
N ASN A 2 -8.55 24.86 4.82
CA ASN A 2 -8.82 23.60 4.11
C ASN A 2 -9.34 22.59 5.13
N PRO A 3 -10.43 21.84 4.85
CA PRO A 3 -10.87 20.79 5.72
C PRO A 3 -9.71 19.79 5.86
N ASN A 4 -9.40 19.42 7.11
CA ASN A 4 -8.43 18.38 7.41
C ASN A 4 -8.86 17.13 6.62
N PRO A 5 -8.05 16.59 5.70
CA PRO A 5 -8.47 15.42 4.93
C PRO A 5 -8.84 14.30 5.90
N ALA A 6 -10.01 13.69 5.66
CA ALA A 6 -10.51 12.64 6.52
C ALA A 6 -9.49 11.49 6.55
N ARG A 7 -9.21 10.97 7.76
CA ARG A 7 -8.34 9.81 7.93
C ARG A 7 -8.96 8.60 7.24
N PRO A 8 -8.21 7.80 6.49
CA PRO A 8 -8.74 6.57 5.93
C PRO A 8 -9.17 5.60 7.04
N VAL A 9 -10.29 4.92 6.83
CA VAL A 9 -10.81 3.90 7.75
C VAL A 9 -11.06 2.63 6.96
N LEU A 10 -10.38 1.54 7.36
CA LEU A 10 -10.66 0.20 6.90
C LEU A 10 -11.76 -0.41 7.77
N ARG A 11 -12.69 -1.14 7.16
CA ARG A 11 -13.78 -1.82 7.86
C ARG A 11 -13.97 -3.21 7.28
N PHE A 12 -13.91 -4.21 8.15
CA PHE A 12 -14.11 -5.61 7.82
C PHE A 12 -15.27 -6.17 8.62
N GLU A 13 -16.07 -7.03 8.01
CA GLU A 13 -17.15 -7.78 8.64
C GLU A 13 -16.89 -9.29 8.46
N ARG A 14 -17.03 -10.04 9.55
CA ARG A 14 -16.94 -11.50 9.56
C ARG A 14 -18.08 -12.11 10.35
N ARG A 15 -18.89 -12.97 9.70
CA ARG A 15 -19.90 -13.76 10.38
C ARG A 15 -19.28 -15.04 10.90
N LEU A 16 -19.16 -15.14 12.23
CA LEU A 16 -18.49 -16.22 12.93
C LEU A 16 -19.51 -17.14 13.59
N ARG A 17 -19.41 -18.45 13.33
CA ARG A 17 -20.27 -19.47 13.95
C ARG A 17 -19.82 -19.82 15.37
N HIS A 18 -19.51 -18.81 16.17
CA HIS A 18 -19.02 -18.90 17.53
C HIS A 18 -19.70 -17.82 18.39
N SER A 19 -19.91 -18.13 19.68
CA SER A 19 -20.52 -17.14 20.57
C SER A 19 -19.64 -15.90 20.72
N PRO A 20 -20.22 -14.74 21.01
CA PRO A 20 -19.47 -13.50 21.28
C PRO A 20 -18.38 -13.70 22.35
N GLU A 21 -18.62 -14.51 23.39
CA GLU A 21 -17.65 -14.76 24.46
C GLU A 21 -16.41 -15.50 23.96
N LYS A 22 -16.60 -16.49 23.06
CA LYS A 22 -15.47 -17.21 22.45
C LYS A 22 -14.64 -16.31 21.53
N VAL A 23 -15.32 -15.49 20.72
CA VAL A 23 -14.62 -14.53 19.83
C VAL A 23 -13.95 -13.42 20.65
N TRP A 24 -14.59 -12.98 21.75
CA TRP A 24 -14.00 -12.02 22.69
C TRP A 24 -12.67 -12.52 23.25
N GLN A 25 -12.59 -13.77 23.68
CA GLN A 25 -11.32 -14.37 24.12
C GLN A 25 -10.27 -14.35 23.00
N ALA A 26 -10.67 -14.64 21.76
CA ALA A 26 -9.74 -14.63 20.63
C ALA A 26 -9.14 -13.23 20.35
N VAL A 27 -9.89 -12.15 20.60
CA VAL A 27 -9.45 -10.77 20.30
C VAL A 27 -8.88 -10.02 21.52
N THR A 28 -8.95 -10.59 22.74
CA THR A 28 -8.48 -9.89 23.96
C THR A 28 -7.48 -10.68 24.81
N ASP A 29 -7.49 -12.01 24.72
CA ASP A 29 -6.58 -12.84 25.52
C ASP A 29 -5.23 -13.02 24.80
N PRO A 30 -4.11 -12.61 25.42
CA PRO A 30 -2.77 -12.79 24.83
C PRO A 30 -2.45 -14.24 24.41
N ALA A 31 -2.97 -15.24 25.15
CA ALA A 31 -2.80 -16.65 24.81
C ALA A 31 -3.48 -17.05 23.50
N HIS A 32 -4.54 -16.35 23.10
CA HIS A 32 -5.24 -16.52 21.84
C HIS A 32 -4.67 -15.61 20.75
N LEU A 33 -4.43 -14.32 21.05
CA LEU A 33 -3.91 -13.32 20.14
C LEU A 33 -2.61 -13.78 19.44
N LYS A 34 -1.69 -14.41 20.17
CA LYS A 34 -0.41 -14.90 19.62
C LYS A 34 -0.53 -15.83 18.40
N HIS A 35 -1.71 -16.40 18.14
CA HIS A 35 -1.92 -17.34 17.03
C HIS A 35 -2.36 -16.67 15.73
N TRP A 36 -2.82 -15.41 15.78
CA TRP A 36 -3.34 -14.73 14.60
C TRP A 36 -2.99 -13.24 14.53
N PHE A 37 -2.79 -12.58 15.68
CA PHE A 37 -2.44 -11.18 15.72
C PHE A 37 -0.96 -10.97 15.32
N PRO A 38 -0.62 -9.91 14.54
CA PRO A 38 0.71 -9.81 13.93
C PRO A 38 1.84 -9.50 14.91
N VAL A 39 1.52 -9.14 16.16
CA VAL A 39 2.49 -8.76 17.21
C VAL A 39 2.08 -9.35 18.56
N GLU A 40 3.03 -9.46 19.48
CA GLU A 40 2.70 -9.75 20.87
C GLU A 40 2.08 -8.51 21.53
N PHE A 41 0.98 -8.75 22.24
CA PHE A 41 0.17 -7.72 22.88
C PHE A 41 0.25 -7.88 24.40
N GLN A 42 0.67 -6.81 25.11
CA GLN A 42 0.78 -6.79 26.56
C GLN A 42 0.05 -5.57 27.11
N ALA A 43 -1.04 -5.81 27.86
CA ALA A 43 -1.82 -4.76 28.55
C ALA A 43 -2.62 -5.34 29.71
N GLU A 44 -2.93 -4.51 30.70
CA GLU A 44 -4.03 -4.78 31.65
C GLU A 44 -5.37 -4.54 30.95
N GLN A 45 -6.34 -5.41 31.20
CA GLN A 45 -7.67 -5.34 30.56
C GLN A 45 -8.57 -4.29 31.24
N ARG A 46 -8.25 -3.01 31.08
CA ARG A 46 -9.03 -1.87 31.57
C ARG A 46 -8.83 -0.64 30.71
N ILE A 47 -9.83 0.22 30.65
CA ILE A 47 -9.77 1.51 29.93
C ILE A 47 -8.62 2.36 30.51
N GLY A 48 -7.87 3.00 29.62
CA GLY A 48 -6.70 3.84 29.96
C GLY A 48 -5.44 3.02 30.27
N ALA A 49 -5.46 1.68 30.17
CA ALA A 49 -4.26 0.89 30.35
C ALA A 49 -3.30 1.06 29.18
N PRO A 50 -1.99 1.27 29.44
CA PRO A 50 -0.99 1.30 28.40
C PRO A 50 -0.83 -0.08 27.76
N ILE A 51 -0.57 -0.08 26.46
CA ILE A 51 -0.28 -1.27 25.67
C ILE A 51 1.17 -1.23 25.19
N THR A 52 1.83 -2.38 25.23
CA THR A 52 3.11 -2.61 24.56
C THR A 52 2.93 -3.63 23.45
N PHE A 53 3.37 -3.27 22.23
CA PHE A 53 3.38 -4.15 21.07
C PHE A 53 4.82 -4.60 20.80
N VAL A 54 5.07 -5.90 20.81
CA VAL A 54 6.39 -6.47 20.54
C VAL A 54 6.35 -7.22 19.21
N PHE A 55 7.17 -6.79 18.26
CA PHE A 55 7.30 -7.44 16.96
C PHE A 55 8.30 -8.60 17.07
N PRO A 56 7.89 -9.86 16.92
CA PRO A 56 8.79 -11.00 17.03
C PRO A 56 9.91 -10.92 15.98
N GLY A 57 11.17 -10.98 16.44
CA GLY A 57 12.34 -10.97 15.58
C GLY A 57 12.72 -9.64 14.94
N ALA A 58 12.02 -8.53 15.28
CA ALA A 58 12.40 -7.20 14.83
C ALA A 58 13.40 -6.55 15.81
N GLU A 59 14.41 -5.85 15.28
CA GLU A 59 15.31 -4.99 16.07
C GLU A 59 14.69 -3.61 16.41
N ALA A 60 13.47 -3.37 15.92
CA ALA A 60 12.75 -2.12 16.16
C ALA A 60 12.28 -1.99 17.62
N PRO A 61 12.24 -0.77 18.19
CA PRO A 61 11.67 -0.56 19.52
C PRO A 61 10.21 -0.99 19.55
N PRO A 62 9.70 -1.44 20.73
CA PRO A 62 8.30 -1.79 20.90
C PRO A 62 7.37 -0.66 20.51
N GLY A 63 6.27 -0.98 19.82
CA GLY A 63 5.17 -0.04 19.61
C GLY A 63 4.41 0.20 20.92
N SER A 64 3.63 1.28 20.97
CA SER A 64 2.84 1.64 22.15
C SER A 64 1.40 1.95 21.80
N GLY A 65 0.52 1.83 22.79
CA GLY A 65 -0.89 2.19 22.66
C GLY A 65 -1.56 2.39 24.02
N GLU A 66 -2.88 2.56 23.96
CA GLU A 66 -3.73 2.71 25.14
C GLU A 66 -5.10 2.10 24.84
N ILE A 67 -5.70 1.40 25.80
CA ILE A 67 -7.07 0.88 25.69
C ILE A 67 -8.07 2.03 25.79
N LEU A 68 -8.86 2.23 24.74
CA LEU A 68 -9.89 3.28 24.64
C LEU A 68 -11.27 2.81 25.09
N GLU A 69 -11.66 1.59 24.66
CA GLU A 69 -12.94 0.97 25.00
C GLU A 69 -12.69 -0.47 25.46
N PHE A 70 -13.38 -0.88 26.54
CA PHE A 70 -13.34 -2.25 27.05
C PHE A 70 -14.69 -2.62 27.66
N ASP A 71 -15.57 -3.24 26.87
CA ASP A 71 -16.92 -3.62 27.23
C ASP A 71 -17.18 -5.09 26.85
N PRO A 72 -16.78 -6.05 27.73
CA PRO A 72 -16.92 -7.47 27.46
C PRO A 72 -18.39 -7.93 27.37
N PRO A 73 -18.78 -8.80 26.41
CA PRO A 73 -17.98 -9.28 25.30
C PRO A 73 -18.23 -8.50 24.00
N ARG A 74 -18.56 -7.21 24.06
CA ARG A 74 -19.11 -6.44 22.93
C ARG A 74 -18.11 -5.58 22.19
N VAL A 75 -17.26 -4.83 22.92
CA VAL A 75 -16.39 -3.81 22.29
C VAL A 75 -15.02 -3.80 22.94
N PHE A 76 -13.99 -3.86 22.08
CA PHE A 76 -12.60 -3.64 22.44
C PHE A 76 -11.96 -2.67 21.45
N ALA A 77 -11.45 -1.53 21.95
CA ALA A 77 -10.76 -0.56 21.10
C ALA A 77 -9.50 -0.04 21.78
N PHE A 78 -8.48 0.22 20.96
CA PHE A 78 -7.20 0.72 21.42
C PHE A 78 -6.49 1.56 20.35
N THR A 79 -5.55 2.40 20.80
CA THR A 79 -4.65 3.11 19.92
C THR A 79 -3.43 2.25 19.58
N TRP A 80 -2.91 2.48 18.38
CA TRP A 80 -1.65 1.93 17.93
C TRP A 80 -0.76 3.08 17.45
N LYS A 81 0.40 3.24 18.07
CA LYS A 81 1.40 4.24 17.72
C LYS A 81 2.62 3.53 17.18
N ASP A 82 2.96 3.83 15.95
CA ASP A 82 4.22 3.45 15.33
C ASP A 82 5.34 4.43 15.73
N ALA A 83 6.49 4.31 15.07
CA ALA A 83 7.67 5.14 15.35
C ALA A 83 7.40 6.65 15.21
N ASN A 84 6.39 7.09 14.45
CA ASN A 84 5.95 8.48 14.37
C ASN A 84 4.84 8.74 15.40
N PRO A 85 5.09 9.49 16.51
CA PRO A 85 4.10 9.73 17.55
C PRO A 85 2.86 10.53 17.08
N GLN A 86 2.92 11.19 15.92
CA GLN A 86 1.82 11.98 15.38
C GLN A 86 0.81 11.13 14.62
N ASP A 87 1.20 9.94 14.18
CA ASP A 87 0.37 9.02 13.41
C ASP A 87 -0.19 7.92 14.34
N THR A 88 -1.19 8.30 15.13
CA THR A 88 -1.88 7.35 16.01
C THR A 88 -3.07 6.73 15.30
N ALA A 89 -2.98 5.44 15.01
CA ALA A 89 -4.09 4.64 14.51
C ALA A 89 -5.03 4.22 15.64
N VAL A 90 -6.27 3.90 15.30
CA VAL A 90 -7.27 3.32 16.22
C VAL A 90 -7.81 2.03 15.65
N LEU A 91 -7.68 0.96 16.42
CA LEU A 91 -8.25 -0.34 16.11
C LEU A 91 -9.45 -0.60 17.02
N ARG A 92 -10.55 -1.11 16.44
CA ARG A 92 -11.76 -1.39 17.20
C ARG A 92 -12.41 -2.68 16.72
N PHE A 93 -12.65 -3.58 17.64
CA PHE A 93 -13.40 -4.83 17.48
C PHE A 93 -14.77 -4.66 18.13
N GLU A 94 -15.82 -4.92 17.37
CA GLU A 94 -17.20 -4.94 17.87
C GLU A 94 -17.84 -6.28 17.55
N LEU A 95 -18.42 -6.91 18.56
CA LEU A 95 -19.09 -8.20 18.45
C LEU A 95 -20.59 -8.00 18.62
N VAL A 96 -21.33 -8.25 17.56
CA VAL A 96 -22.80 -8.16 17.54
C VAL A 96 -23.36 -9.59 17.57
N PRO A 97 -24.12 -9.99 18.61
CA PRO A 97 -24.73 -11.31 18.66
C PRO A 97 -25.66 -11.53 17.46
N GLU A 98 -25.60 -12.73 16.87
CA GLU A 98 -26.52 -13.22 15.83
C GLU A 98 -27.05 -14.60 16.27
N ASP A 99 -28.15 -15.09 15.65
CA ASP A 99 -28.83 -16.35 16.05
C ASP A 99 -27.91 -17.58 16.05
N GLU A 100 -26.96 -17.62 15.10
CA GLU A 100 -26.00 -18.74 14.92
C GLU A 100 -24.54 -18.32 15.20
N GLY A 101 -24.32 -17.36 16.11
CA GLY A 101 -22.97 -16.91 16.44
C GLY A 101 -22.84 -15.41 16.68
N CYS A 102 -21.92 -14.74 16.00
CA CYS A 102 -21.80 -13.28 16.07
C CYS A 102 -21.26 -12.68 14.78
N LEU A 103 -21.60 -11.42 14.53
CA LEU A 103 -20.93 -10.56 13.55
C LEU A 103 -19.76 -9.83 14.24
N LEU A 104 -18.54 -10.11 13.81
CA LEU A 104 -17.38 -9.30 14.13
C LEU A 104 -17.29 -8.13 13.14
N VAL A 105 -17.28 -6.91 13.66
CA VAL A 105 -16.95 -5.70 12.91
C VAL A 105 -15.60 -5.21 13.39
N PHE A 106 -14.60 -5.29 12.53
CA PHE A 106 -13.27 -4.76 12.80
C PHE A 106 -13.07 -3.45 12.03
N THR A 107 -12.63 -2.40 12.69
CA THR A 107 -12.26 -1.13 12.07
C THR A 107 -10.83 -0.74 12.42
N HIS A 108 -10.12 -0.20 11.43
CA HIS A 108 -8.80 0.39 11.59
C HIS A 108 -8.82 1.81 11.01
N ALA A 109 -8.92 2.81 11.87
CA ALA A 109 -8.71 4.20 11.49
C ALA A 109 -7.20 4.47 11.45
N LEU A 110 -6.67 4.72 10.27
CA LEU A 110 -5.24 4.93 10.04
C LEU A 110 -4.74 6.25 10.67
N GLY A 111 -3.46 6.35 10.96
CA GLY A 111 -2.89 7.42 11.77
C GLY A 111 -2.95 8.79 11.12
N GLY A 112 -2.75 8.90 9.81
CA GLY A 112 -2.66 10.18 9.12
C GLY A 112 -3.25 10.19 7.71
N PRO A 113 -3.43 11.39 7.12
CA PRO A 113 -3.90 11.52 5.74
C PRO A 113 -2.89 11.00 4.70
N GLY A 114 -1.59 10.93 5.05
CA GLY A 114 -0.54 10.35 4.21
C GLY A 114 -0.65 8.84 4.04
N ASP A 115 -1.47 8.17 4.88
CA ASP A 115 -1.64 6.73 4.87
C ASP A 115 -2.61 6.22 3.79
N LEU A 116 -3.16 7.11 2.96
CA LEU A 116 -4.10 6.70 1.90
C LEU A 116 -3.50 5.64 0.98
N LEU A 117 -2.27 5.83 0.52
CA LEU A 117 -1.60 4.86 -0.35
C LEU A 117 -1.22 3.56 0.39
N ALA A 118 -1.08 3.61 1.70
CA ALA A 118 -0.79 2.46 2.55
C ALA A 118 -2.04 1.64 2.91
N THR A 119 -3.26 2.12 2.61
CA THR A 119 -4.51 1.43 2.96
C THR A 119 -4.58 0.01 2.43
N ALA A 120 -4.16 -0.24 1.19
CA ALA A 120 -4.18 -1.58 0.60
C ALA A 120 -3.25 -2.55 1.34
N ARG A 121 -2.08 -2.09 1.76
CA ARG A 121 -1.12 -2.88 2.57
C ARG A 121 -1.73 -3.28 3.92
N HIS A 122 -2.35 -2.32 4.60
CA HIS A 122 -3.03 -2.59 5.88
C HIS A 122 -4.25 -3.48 5.70
N ALA A 123 -5.04 -3.26 4.62
CA ALA A 123 -6.18 -4.11 4.30
C ALA A 123 -5.76 -5.56 4.06
N ALA A 124 -4.74 -5.79 3.23
CA ALA A 124 -4.21 -7.13 2.96
C ALA A 124 -3.70 -7.83 4.22
N GLY A 125 -3.03 -7.08 5.11
CA GLY A 125 -2.53 -7.60 6.37
C GLY A 125 -3.68 -8.03 7.31
N TRP A 126 -4.65 -7.15 7.54
CA TRP A 126 -5.77 -7.45 8.43
C TRP A 126 -6.70 -8.53 7.89
N ASP A 127 -6.98 -8.52 6.58
CA ASP A 127 -7.77 -9.57 5.94
C ASP A 127 -7.13 -10.95 6.15
N GLY A 128 -5.81 -11.06 5.93
CA GLY A 128 -5.06 -12.27 6.22
C GLY A 128 -5.08 -12.67 7.69
N CYS A 129 -4.90 -11.73 8.62
CA CYS A 129 -4.97 -11.99 10.06
C CYS A 129 -6.36 -12.47 10.51
N LEU A 130 -7.43 -11.88 9.96
CA LEU A 130 -8.80 -12.29 10.27
C LEU A 130 -9.10 -13.70 9.75
N ASP A 131 -8.61 -14.07 8.56
CA ASP A 131 -8.76 -15.44 8.05
C ASP A 131 -8.03 -16.47 8.95
N VAL A 132 -6.82 -16.13 9.43
CA VAL A 132 -6.11 -16.99 10.40
C VAL A 132 -6.89 -17.10 11.70
N MET A 133 -7.45 -16.00 12.21
CA MET A 133 -8.30 -16.02 13.40
C MET A 133 -9.52 -16.92 13.21
N GLU A 134 -10.20 -16.85 12.08
CA GLU A 134 -11.34 -17.73 11.77
C GLU A 134 -10.94 -19.21 11.78
N GLY A 135 -9.80 -19.54 11.18
CA GLY A 135 -9.25 -20.89 11.19
C GLY A 135 -8.95 -21.37 12.62
N VAL A 136 -8.28 -20.55 13.42
CA VAL A 136 -8.00 -20.87 14.84
C VAL A 136 -9.29 -21.12 15.62
N LEU A 137 -10.31 -20.29 15.46
CA LEU A 137 -11.62 -20.46 16.08
C LEU A 137 -12.31 -21.76 15.65
N ALA A 138 -12.15 -22.14 14.39
CA ALA A 138 -12.70 -23.38 13.82
C ALA A 138 -11.85 -24.63 14.13
N GLY A 139 -10.68 -24.47 14.77
CA GLY A 139 -9.80 -25.58 15.18
C GLY A 139 -8.91 -26.14 14.07
N HIS A 140 -8.63 -25.36 13.03
CA HIS A 140 -7.69 -25.74 11.98
C HIS A 140 -6.65 -24.63 11.72
N ALA A 141 -5.48 -25.02 11.25
CA ALA A 141 -4.44 -24.08 10.86
C ALA A 141 -4.75 -23.46 9.49
N VAL A 142 -4.58 -22.16 9.38
CA VAL A 142 -4.58 -21.42 8.11
C VAL A 142 -3.16 -20.94 7.86
N GLU A 143 -2.57 -21.37 6.76
CA GLU A 143 -1.28 -20.87 6.32
C GLU A 143 -1.49 -19.59 5.51
N SER A 144 -0.89 -18.49 5.95
CA SER A 144 -0.83 -17.25 5.20
C SER A 144 0.59 -17.06 4.68
N THR A 145 0.74 -17.10 3.37
CA THR A 145 2.04 -16.92 2.72
C THR A 145 2.27 -15.47 2.31
N ARG A 146 3.54 -15.12 2.04
CA ARG A 146 3.88 -13.81 1.46
C ARG A 146 3.19 -13.61 0.10
N LYS A 147 2.97 -14.69 -0.67
CA LYS A 147 2.26 -14.64 -1.94
C LYS A 147 0.78 -14.30 -1.75
N ASP A 148 0.12 -14.88 -0.75
CA ASP A 148 -1.28 -14.58 -0.45
C ASP A 148 -1.45 -13.10 -0.05
N TRP A 149 -0.55 -12.59 0.80
CA TRP A 149 -0.54 -11.18 1.15
C TRP A 149 -0.36 -10.29 -0.07
N PHE A 150 0.57 -10.61 -0.96
CA PHE A 150 0.81 -9.86 -2.19
C PHE A 150 -0.44 -9.81 -3.08
N LEU A 151 -1.11 -10.94 -3.32
CA LEU A 151 -2.33 -10.99 -4.14
C LEU A 151 -3.48 -10.18 -3.51
N ARG A 152 -3.62 -10.23 -2.18
CA ARG A 152 -4.60 -9.40 -1.45
C ARG A 152 -4.26 -7.91 -1.58
N ALA A 153 -3.00 -7.53 -1.45
CA ALA A 153 -2.57 -6.14 -1.59
C ALA A 153 -2.89 -5.59 -2.99
N GLU A 154 -2.65 -6.38 -4.05
CA GLU A 154 -3.01 -6.02 -5.42
C GLU A 154 -4.53 -5.85 -5.59
N HIS A 155 -5.32 -6.77 -5.01
CA HIS A 155 -6.78 -6.69 -5.01
C HIS A 155 -7.26 -5.37 -4.37
N TYR A 156 -6.79 -5.04 -3.17
CA TYR A 156 -7.18 -3.82 -2.47
C TYR A 156 -6.68 -2.54 -3.13
N VAL A 157 -5.54 -2.57 -3.81
CA VAL A 157 -5.07 -1.44 -4.61
C VAL A 157 -6.05 -1.11 -5.74
N GLU A 158 -6.55 -2.12 -6.43
CA GLU A 158 -7.55 -1.94 -7.50
C GLU A 158 -8.91 -1.53 -6.93
N GLU A 159 -9.38 -2.19 -5.86
CA GLU A 159 -10.67 -1.92 -5.22
C GLU A 159 -10.75 -0.48 -4.68
N PHE A 160 -9.68 0.00 -4.04
CA PHE A 160 -9.64 1.35 -3.49
C PHE A 160 -9.25 2.42 -4.52
N GLY A 161 -8.82 2.01 -5.72
CA GLY A 161 -8.41 2.91 -6.80
C GLY A 161 -7.16 3.73 -6.49
N ILE A 162 -6.35 3.33 -5.52
CA ILE A 162 -5.20 4.09 -5.03
C ILE A 162 -3.95 4.03 -5.92
N ALA A 163 -3.94 3.16 -6.94
CA ALA A 163 -2.91 3.17 -7.98
C ALA A 163 -3.25 4.11 -9.16
N THR A 164 -4.39 4.81 -9.08
CA THR A 164 -4.81 5.72 -10.15
C THR A 164 -3.84 6.89 -10.25
N GLY A 165 -3.25 7.07 -11.43
CA GLY A 165 -2.35 8.19 -11.69
C GLY A 165 -3.11 9.50 -11.86
N GLU A 166 -2.40 10.59 -11.62
CA GLU A 166 -2.90 11.96 -11.70
C GLU A 166 -2.28 12.69 -12.89
N CYS A 167 -3.05 13.60 -13.50
CA CYS A 167 -2.58 14.53 -14.51
C CYS A 167 -2.89 15.95 -14.08
N ALA A 168 -1.86 16.75 -13.84
CA ALA A 168 -2.00 18.16 -13.48
C ALA A 168 -1.54 19.06 -14.64
N ALA A 169 -2.28 20.14 -14.91
CA ALA A 169 -1.85 21.16 -15.87
C ALA A 169 -0.65 21.94 -15.32
N MET A 170 0.30 22.28 -16.20
CA MET A 170 1.45 23.13 -15.94
C MET A 170 1.44 24.29 -16.94
N ALA A 171 2.36 25.25 -16.77
CA ALA A 171 2.45 26.42 -17.68
C ALA A 171 2.71 25.98 -19.14
N ASP A 172 3.55 24.96 -19.33
CA ASP A 172 4.00 24.53 -20.66
C ASP A 172 3.53 23.11 -21.00
N GLY A 173 2.45 22.62 -20.36
CA GLY A 173 1.95 21.28 -20.62
C GLY A 173 1.31 20.61 -19.42
N PHE A 174 1.70 19.36 -19.16
CA PHE A 174 1.09 18.52 -18.13
C PHE A 174 2.16 17.76 -17.34
N LEU A 175 1.86 17.53 -16.07
CA LEU A 175 2.60 16.61 -15.19
C LEU A 175 1.77 15.37 -14.93
N ILE A 176 2.24 14.23 -15.38
CA ILE A 176 1.76 12.92 -14.99
C ILE A 176 2.44 12.51 -13.69
N ARG A 177 1.68 11.96 -12.74
CA ARG A 177 2.19 11.40 -11.49
C ARG A 177 1.52 10.07 -11.23
N VAL A 178 2.31 9.02 -10.96
CA VAL A 178 1.83 7.73 -10.47
C VAL A 178 2.63 7.36 -9.24
N GLN A 179 1.94 6.86 -8.20
CA GLN A 179 2.56 6.53 -6.91
C GLN A 179 2.23 5.11 -6.49
N ARG A 180 3.16 4.50 -5.74
CA ARG A 180 2.98 3.18 -5.16
C ARG A 180 3.61 3.10 -3.77
N ASP A 181 2.84 2.68 -2.77
CA ASP A 181 3.37 2.27 -1.47
C ASP A 181 4.04 0.89 -1.60
N LEU A 182 5.26 0.77 -1.10
CA LEU A 182 6.08 -0.44 -1.17
C LEU A 182 6.55 -0.83 0.22
N ILE A 183 6.38 -2.12 0.60
CA ILE A 183 6.85 -2.62 1.90
C ILE A 183 8.38 -2.82 1.97
N HIS A 184 9.06 -2.61 0.86
CA HIS A 184 10.50 -2.79 0.75
C HIS A 184 11.22 -1.46 1.01
N PRO A 185 12.37 -1.47 1.70
CA PRO A 185 13.20 -0.29 1.83
C PRO A 185 13.70 0.17 0.45
N LYS A 186 13.93 1.47 0.32
CA LYS A 186 14.32 2.09 -0.97
C LYS A 186 15.56 1.47 -1.61
N GLU A 187 16.50 0.98 -0.80
CA GLU A 187 17.72 0.31 -1.26
C GLU A 187 17.40 -0.98 -2.03
N LYS A 188 16.42 -1.76 -1.54
CA LYS A 188 15.97 -2.97 -2.23
C LYS A 188 15.17 -2.63 -3.50
N VAL A 189 14.35 -1.59 -3.46
CA VAL A 189 13.60 -1.11 -4.63
C VAL A 189 14.58 -0.62 -5.70
N TRP A 190 15.60 0.14 -5.29
CA TRP A 190 16.66 0.60 -6.20
C TRP A 190 17.45 -0.56 -6.80
N ALA A 191 17.84 -1.52 -5.99
CA ALA A 191 18.53 -2.71 -6.48
C ALA A 191 17.70 -3.47 -7.53
N GLN A 192 16.37 -3.60 -7.31
CA GLN A 192 15.45 -4.20 -8.30
C GLN A 192 15.37 -3.36 -9.59
N LEU A 193 15.35 -2.04 -9.47
CA LEU A 193 15.30 -1.12 -10.61
C LEU A 193 16.57 -1.22 -11.50
N THR A 194 17.72 -1.48 -10.88
CA THR A 194 19.05 -1.44 -11.54
C THR A 194 19.74 -2.82 -11.62
N GLU A 195 19.02 -3.92 -11.34
CA GLU A 195 19.58 -5.28 -11.16
C GLU A 195 20.39 -5.73 -12.39
N ASP A 196 19.85 -5.55 -13.59
CA ASP A 196 20.46 -6.05 -14.83
C ASP A 196 21.22 -4.96 -15.60
N ASP A 197 21.01 -3.69 -15.22
CA ASP A 197 21.54 -2.54 -15.99
C ASP A 197 21.72 -1.34 -15.03
N PRO A 198 22.97 -1.08 -14.59
CA PRO A 198 23.24 0.00 -13.66
C PRO A 198 22.94 1.36 -14.27
N ALA A 199 22.27 2.24 -13.51
CA ALA A 199 22.01 3.60 -13.92
C ALA A 199 23.33 4.40 -14.00
N VAL A 200 23.56 5.08 -15.14
CA VAL A 200 24.74 5.91 -15.39
C VAL A 200 24.31 7.24 -15.97
N LEU A 201 24.82 8.34 -15.40
CA LEU A 201 24.55 9.70 -15.90
C LEU A 201 25.02 9.85 -17.35
N GLY A 202 24.18 10.37 -18.23
CA GLY A 202 24.46 10.53 -19.64
C GLY A 202 24.36 9.26 -20.50
N ALA A 203 24.02 8.11 -19.92
CA ALA A 203 23.69 6.87 -20.62
C ALA A 203 22.17 6.65 -20.72
N ALA A 204 21.75 5.59 -21.43
CA ALA A 204 20.36 5.15 -21.40
C ALA A 204 19.93 4.74 -19.97
N PRO A 205 18.69 4.98 -19.57
CA PRO A 205 18.21 4.52 -18.27
C PRO A 205 18.09 2.99 -18.23
N PRO A 206 18.14 2.37 -17.03
CA PRO A 206 17.84 0.94 -16.88
C PRO A 206 16.52 0.57 -17.55
N LEU A 207 16.47 -0.57 -18.21
CA LEU A 207 15.26 -1.02 -18.91
C LEU A 207 14.04 -1.09 -17.97
N ARG A 208 14.28 -1.51 -16.73
CA ARG A 208 13.22 -1.58 -15.68
C ARG A 208 12.70 -0.21 -15.22
N ALA A 209 13.34 0.88 -15.63
CA ALA A 209 12.85 2.24 -15.38
C ALA A 209 11.99 2.78 -16.54
N THR A 210 11.74 1.99 -17.59
CA THR A 210 11.01 2.40 -18.80
C THR A 210 9.82 1.49 -19.07
N HIS A 211 8.76 2.01 -19.68
CA HIS A 211 7.57 1.22 -20.04
C HIS A 211 7.46 0.91 -21.55
N GLY A 212 8.35 1.43 -22.37
CA GLY A 212 8.43 1.13 -23.81
C GLY A 212 7.37 1.80 -24.71
N TYR A 213 6.39 2.53 -24.17
CA TYR A 213 5.37 3.27 -24.96
C TYR A 213 5.92 4.60 -25.50
N GLN A 214 6.85 5.23 -24.81
CA GLN A 214 7.64 6.34 -25.29
C GLN A 214 9.12 5.96 -25.20
N PRO A 215 9.91 6.24 -26.25
CA PRO A 215 11.34 5.97 -26.22
C PRO A 215 12.04 6.76 -25.12
N ALA A 216 12.96 6.13 -24.41
CA ALA A 216 13.79 6.79 -23.40
C ALA A 216 14.99 7.47 -24.05
N GLY A 217 15.33 8.66 -23.58
CA GLY A 217 16.57 9.36 -23.90
C GLY A 217 17.66 9.05 -22.88
N LEU A 218 18.41 10.06 -22.46
CA LEU A 218 19.56 9.88 -21.57
C LEU A 218 19.23 10.24 -20.13
N VAL A 219 19.89 9.58 -19.18
CA VAL A 219 19.84 9.90 -17.75
C VAL A 219 20.41 11.30 -17.52
N THR A 220 19.62 12.18 -16.94
CA THR A 220 19.94 13.58 -16.67
C THR A 220 20.17 13.88 -15.20
N GLU A 221 19.67 13.02 -14.29
CA GLU A 221 19.88 13.13 -12.86
C GLU A 221 19.97 11.74 -12.23
N LEU A 222 20.94 11.57 -11.33
CA LEU A 222 21.18 10.32 -10.64
C LEU A 222 21.64 10.59 -9.21
N ALA A 223 20.83 10.22 -8.24
CA ALA A 223 21.12 10.27 -6.81
C ALA A 223 20.64 8.96 -6.16
N ALA A 224 21.45 7.92 -6.27
CA ALA A 224 21.11 6.59 -5.73
C ALA A 224 21.09 6.60 -4.19
N PRO A 225 20.15 5.93 -3.54
CA PRO A 225 19.01 5.18 -4.08
C PRO A 225 17.71 6.00 -4.16
N ASP A 226 17.77 7.33 -4.21
CA ASP A 226 16.62 8.21 -4.02
C ASP A 226 16.00 8.68 -5.34
N THR A 227 16.84 9.01 -6.34
CA THR A 227 16.35 9.67 -7.56
C THR A 227 17.07 9.15 -8.81
N LEU A 228 16.26 8.86 -9.84
CA LEU A 228 16.68 8.67 -11.23
C LEU A 228 15.80 9.53 -12.12
N ALA A 229 16.40 10.39 -12.98
CA ALA A 229 15.64 11.09 -13.99
C ALA A 229 16.31 10.95 -15.37
N TYR A 230 15.49 10.90 -16.41
CA TYR A 230 15.93 10.81 -17.79
C TYR A 230 14.98 11.55 -18.72
N THR A 231 15.44 11.96 -19.90
CA THR A 231 14.56 12.50 -20.94
C THR A 231 13.78 11.37 -21.61
N TRP A 232 12.55 11.64 -22.04
CA TRP A 232 11.85 10.79 -23.00
C TRP A 232 11.79 11.48 -24.36
N LEU A 233 11.64 10.69 -25.44
CA LEU A 233 11.73 11.18 -26.80
C LEU A 233 10.39 11.11 -27.53
N HIS A 234 10.13 12.11 -28.36
CA HIS A 234 9.08 12.11 -29.36
C HIS A 234 9.71 12.49 -30.71
N GLU A 235 9.49 11.68 -31.75
CA GLU A 235 10.13 11.88 -33.08
C GLU A 235 11.64 12.08 -32.98
N ASP A 236 12.30 11.24 -32.17
CA ASP A 236 13.74 11.25 -31.89
C ASP A 236 14.30 12.54 -31.20
N ALA A 237 13.42 13.45 -30.78
CA ALA A 237 13.80 14.64 -30.02
C ALA A 237 13.36 14.57 -28.56
N PRO A 238 14.13 15.16 -27.60
CA PRO A 238 13.70 15.25 -26.19
C PRO A 238 12.38 16.01 -26.08
N ALA A 239 11.34 15.35 -25.51
CA ALA A 239 10.01 15.90 -25.35
C ALA A 239 9.65 16.22 -23.89
N GLY A 240 10.37 15.63 -22.93
CA GLY A 240 10.14 15.89 -21.52
C GLY A 240 11.04 15.03 -20.64
N VAL A 241 10.70 15.00 -19.35
CA VAL A 241 11.51 14.32 -18.33
C VAL A 241 10.64 13.30 -17.61
N VAL A 242 11.18 12.10 -17.42
CA VAL A 242 10.69 11.09 -16.48
C VAL A 242 11.55 11.14 -15.23
N ARG A 243 10.94 11.11 -14.05
CA ARG A 243 11.64 11.08 -12.77
C ARG A 243 11.05 9.97 -11.88
N TRP A 244 11.91 9.09 -11.42
CA TRP A 244 11.67 8.13 -10.34
C TRP A 244 12.18 8.72 -9.05
N GLN A 245 11.36 8.66 -8.00
CA GLN A 245 11.73 9.14 -6.67
C GLN A 245 11.31 8.11 -5.63
N LEU A 246 12.22 7.72 -4.76
CA LEU A 246 12.00 6.83 -3.63
C LEU A 246 12.12 7.61 -2.33
N THR A 247 11.03 7.65 -1.55
CA THR A 247 10.99 8.32 -0.26
C THR A 247 10.77 7.28 0.83
N PRO A 248 11.64 7.21 1.86
CA PRO A 248 11.45 6.28 2.96
C PRO A 248 10.15 6.58 3.70
N GLN A 249 9.47 5.52 4.15
CA GLN A 249 8.27 5.56 4.99
C GLN A 249 8.54 4.81 6.30
N SER A 250 7.64 4.90 7.27
CA SER A 250 7.72 4.14 8.53
C SER A 250 7.86 2.64 8.28
N PHE A 251 7.21 2.14 7.21
CA PHE A 251 7.32 0.76 6.72
C PHE A 251 7.57 0.78 5.22
N GLY A 252 8.83 0.54 4.82
CA GLY A 252 9.19 0.47 3.41
C GLY A 252 9.44 1.83 2.76
N SER A 253 8.91 2.06 1.58
CA SER A 253 9.12 3.29 0.80
C SER A 253 7.93 3.67 -0.06
N LEU A 254 7.79 4.96 -0.32
CA LEU A 254 6.89 5.49 -1.36
C LEU A 254 7.67 5.66 -2.66
N LEU A 255 7.23 4.98 -3.70
CA LEU A 255 7.69 5.20 -5.07
C LEU A 255 6.78 6.23 -5.74
N THR A 256 7.38 7.27 -6.31
CA THR A 256 6.71 8.26 -7.15
C THR A 256 7.38 8.29 -8.51
N VAL A 257 6.61 8.09 -9.57
CA VAL A 257 7.04 8.33 -10.94
C VAL A 257 6.31 9.55 -11.46
N THR A 258 7.04 10.52 -11.99
CA THR A 258 6.48 11.67 -12.68
C THR A 258 7.00 11.74 -14.11
N GLN A 259 6.15 12.24 -15.02
CA GLN A 259 6.53 12.50 -16.40
C GLN A 259 5.92 13.82 -16.87
N THR A 260 6.73 14.72 -17.43
CA THR A 260 6.23 15.94 -18.08
C THR A 260 5.85 15.66 -19.53
N ILE A 261 4.71 16.21 -19.97
CA ILE A 261 4.21 16.12 -21.34
C ILE A 261 3.99 17.54 -21.87
N PRO A 262 4.59 17.96 -22.99
CA PRO A 262 4.35 19.23 -23.62
C PRO A 262 2.86 19.42 -24.01
N ALA A 263 2.39 20.67 -24.04
CA ALA A 263 1.01 20.99 -24.35
C ALA A 263 0.57 20.47 -25.72
N GLU A 264 1.44 20.50 -26.71
CA GLU A 264 1.21 20.02 -28.08
C GLU A 264 1.07 18.50 -28.20
N LEU A 265 1.45 17.75 -27.14
CA LEU A 265 1.35 16.29 -27.05
C LEU A 265 0.29 15.85 -26.02
N ALA A 266 -0.72 16.68 -25.78
CA ALA A 266 -1.77 16.43 -24.79
C ALA A 266 -2.51 15.08 -24.98
N GLU A 267 -2.59 14.58 -26.22
CA GLU A 267 -3.21 13.30 -26.56
C GLU A 267 -2.46 12.09 -25.94
N LEU A 268 -1.17 12.25 -25.62
CA LEU A 268 -0.37 11.19 -25.00
C LEU A 268 -0.67 11.00 -23.50
N ARG A 269 -1.40 11.91 -22.83
CA ARG A 269 -1.66 11.85 -21.38
C ARG A 269 -2.29 10.53 -20.94
N ALA A 270 -3.34 10.09 -21.63
CA ALA A 270 -4.07 8.87 -21.26
C ALA A 270 -3.23 7.60 -21.41
N VAL A 271 -2.46 7.49 -22.50
CA VAL A 271 -1.58 6.33 -22.72
C VAL A 271 -0.40 6.33 -21.76
N THR A 272 0.15 7.50 -21.44
CA THR A 272 1.26 7.63 -20.47
C THR A 272 0.84 7.22 -19.08
N LEU A 273 -0.33 7.69 -18.60
CA LEU A 273 -0.90 7.25 -17.32
C LEU A 273 -1.11 5.73 -17.27
N ALA A 274 -1.70 5.18 -18.32
CA ALA A 274 -1.97 3.75 -18.42
C ALA A 274 -0.67 2.91 -18.43
N ALA A 275 0.32 3.35 -19.19
CA ALA A 275 1.60 2.67 -19.29
C ALA A 275 2.34 2.69 -17.94
N TRP A 276 2.38 3.82 -17.24
CA TRP A 276 3.00 3.90 -15.92
C TRP A 276 2.25 3.09 -14.86
N GLN A 277 0.93 3.13 -14.84
CA GLN A 277 0.18 2.28 -13.90
C GLN A 277 0.45 0.80 -14.15
N THR A 278 0.35 0.34 -15.40
CA THR A 278 0.69 -1.04 -15.77
C THR A 278 2.13 -1.39 -15.39
N HIS A 279 3.07 -0.48 -15.66
CA HIS A 279 4.47 -0.71 -15.31
C HIS A 279 4.68 -0.89 -13.81
N LEU A 280 4.06 -0.05 -12.98
CA LEU A 280 4.18 -0.16 -11.53
C LEU A 280 3.48 -1.40 -10.97
N GLU A 281 2.40 -1.90 -11.59
CA GLU A 281 1.81 -3.21 -11.26
C GLU A 281 2.81 -4.34 -11.51
N LEU A 282 3.51 -4.33 -12.64
CA LEU A 282 4.54 -5.32 -12.99
C LEU A 282 5.78 -5.20 -12.10
N PHE A 283 6.23 -3.97 -11.85
CA PHE A 283 7.39 -3.71 -11.00
C PHE A 283 7.14 -4.14 -9.54
N PHE A 284 5.95 -3.87 -9.01
CA PHE A 284 5.55 -4.33 -7.69
C PHE A 284 5.53 -5.87 -7.62
N ALA A 285 5.00 -6.54 -8.63
CA ALA A 285 5.02 -8.00 -8.71
C ALA A 285 6.46 -8.56 -8.70
N ALA A 286 7.36 -7.93 -9.47
CA ALA A 286 8.76 -8.34 -9.54
C ALA A 286 9.50 -8.21 -8.20
N LEU A 287 9.15 -7.23 -7.34
CA LEU A 287 9.69 -7.11 -5.98
C LEU A 287 9.35 -8.32 -5.09
N PHE A 288 8.32 -9.07 -5.43
CA PHE A 288 7.92 -10.33 -4.78
C PHE A 288 8.39 -11.59 -5.53
N GLY A 289 9.18 -11.42 -6.61
CA GLY A 289 9.66 -12.50 -7.45
C GLY A 289 8.64 -13.01 -8.48
N ASP A 290 7.50 -12.34 -8.65
CA ASP A 290 6.49 -12.64 -9.67
C ASP A 290 6.78 -11.84 -10.95
N ILE A 291 7.61 -12.42 -11.83
CA ILE A 291 7.97 -11.78 -13.10
C ILE A 291 6.92 -12.12 -14.15
N ARG A 292 6.19 -11.12 -14.60
CA ARG A 292 5.08 -11.24 -15.55
C ARG A 292 5.50 -10.80 -16.95
N CYS A 293 5.50 -11.75 -17.87
CA CYS A 293 5.79 -11.54 -19.28
C CYS A 293 4.81 -12.33 -20.16
N PRO A 294 4.44 -11.85 -21.35
CA PRO A 294 4.79 -10.55 -21.94
C PRO A 294 4.06 -9.37 -21.28
N TRP A 295 4.34 -8.15 -21.71
CA TRP A 295 3.63 -6.94 -21.27
C TRP A 295 2.11 -7.09 -21.51
N PRO A 296 1.24 -6.81 -20.50
CA PRO A 296 -0.21 -7.01 -20.61
C PRO A 296 -0.86 -5.84 -21.37
N THR A 297 -0.81 -5.88 -22.69
CA THR A 297 -1.34 -4.83 -23.59
C THR A 297 -2.82 -4.56 -23.36
N ASP A 298 -3.63 -5.62 -23.11
CA ASP A 298 -5.07 -5.47 -22.83
C ASP A 298 -5.34 -4.68 -21.55
N ARG A 299 -4.51 -4.91 -20.51
CA ARG A 299 -4.60 -4.13 -19.25
C ARG A 299 -4.28 -2.65 -19.52
N THR A 300 -3.21 -2.38 -20.24
CA THR A 300 -2.82 -1.01 -20.58
C THR A 300 -3.91 -0.32 -21.40
N GLU A 301 -4.52 -1.00 -22.36
CA GLU A 301 -5.59 -0.43 -23.18
C GLU A 301 -6.88 -0.19 -22.36
N GLN A 302 -7.21 -1.08 -21.43
CA GLN A 302 -8.33 -0.87 -20.49
C GLN A 302 -8.09 0.41 -19.66
N LEU A 303 -6.91 0.56 -19.08
CA LEU A 303 -6.53 1.74 -18.30
C LEU A 303 -6.52 3.00 -19.16
N ARG A 304 -6.00 2.94 -20.40
CA ARG A 304 -6.00 4.07 -21.33
C ARG A 304 -7.41 4.62 -21.58
N ARG A 305 -8.39 3.74 -21.81
CA ARG A 305 -9.80 4.13 -21.99
C ARG A 305 -10.36 4.78 -20.74
N ARG A 306 -10.07 4.22 -19.55
CA ARG A 306 -10.49 4.80 -18.26
C ARG A 306 -9.93 6.21 -18.08
N TYR A 307 -8.61 6.38 -18.33
CA TYR A 307 -7.97 7.69 -18.21
C TYR A 307 -8.45 8.68 -19.25
N ALA A 308 -8.69 8.27 -20.50
CA ALA A 308 -9.24 9.14 -21.53
C ALA A 308 -10.58 9.76 -21.07
N THR A 309 -11.51 8.93 -20.58
CA THR A 309 -12.80 9.40 -20.04
C THR A 309 -12.62 10.36 -18.85
N SER A 310 -11.70 10.07 -17.94
CA SER A 310 -11.44 10.93 -16.76
C SER A 310 -10.77 12.25 -17.09
N LEU A 311 -9.99 12.33 -18.16
CA LEU A 311 -9.31 13.56 -18.60
C LEU A 311 -10.22 14.51 -19.41
N GLU A 312 -11.37 14.02 -19.87
CA GLU A 312 -12.40 14.81 -20.59
C GLU A 312 -13.46 15.41 -19.64
N SER A 313 -13.54 14.91 -18.40
CA SER A 313 -14.49 15.34 -17.36
C SER A 313 -13.92 16.49 -16.52
#